data_96cfe0d16f9c2061b8d41bfe7807dc45
#
_entry.id   96cfe0d16f9c2061b8d41bfe7807dc45
#
_cell.length_a   1.000
_cell.length_b   1.000
_cell.length_c   1.000
_cell.angle_alpha   90.00
_cell.angle_beta   90.00
_cell.angle_gamma   90.00
#
_symmetry.space_group_name_H-M   'P 1'
#
loop_
_entity.id
_entity.type
_entity.pdbx_description
1 polymer ?
#
loop_
_entity_poly.entity_id
_entity_poly.type
_entity_poly.pdbx_seq_one_letter_code
_entity_poly.pdbx_strand_id
1 'polypeptide(L)'
;MAHDIRIVTEAELREAVRLDRALVGVIEEAFVRLAEGGVAMPPVLSMEIPEAHGEVDVKTAYIPGFDGFAVKISPGFFDNPKIGLPSLNGLMILFSAKTGLVEAVFLDNGYLTDLRTAAAGAVAAKHLAPARVETAGVIGTGVQARLQIEAARLVRDFSRVLVWGRSGEKAEVCAAYLRARLGVEAEVMTDPAELVRESQLVVTTTPAREPVLRAAWLHEGLHITAMGADQAGKNEIEPAALAAADLYVADRAAQAAALGELRAARAAGFHAEEPPELGAVIAGRAPGRGSD
;
A
#
# COMPACT_ATOMS: atom_id res chain seq x y z
N MET A 1 21.57 24.95 25.76
CA MET A 1 20.34 25.61 25.28
C MET A 1 19.24 24.53 25.32
N ALA A 2 18.03 24.86 25.78
CA ALA A 2 16.90 23.96 25.70
C ALA A 2 16.56 23.76 24.22
N HIS A 3 16.26 22.53 23.84
CA HIS A 3 15.78 22.16 22.49
C HIS A 3 14.31 21.82 22.61
N ASP A 4 13.47 22.56 21.89
CA ASP A 4 12.02 22.36 21.91
C ASP A 4 11.64 21.20 20.95
N ILE A 5 10.89 20.22 21.46
CA ILE A 5 10.36 19.10 20.71
C ILE A 5 8.87 19.37 20.48
N ARG A 6 8.43 19.33 19.22
CA ARG A 6 7.02 19.45 18.89
C ARG A 6 6.31 18.12 19.04
N ILE A 7 5.23 18.08 19.83
CA ILE A 7 4.32 16.94 19.90
C ILE A 7 3.10 17.28 19.03
N VAL A 8 2.76 16.40 18.10
CA VAL A 8 1.64 16.58 17.16
C VAL A 8 0.69 15.40 17.32
N THR A 9 -0.54 15.69 17.66
CA THR A 9 -1.60 14.70 17.86
C THR A 9 -2.23 14.25 16.55
N GLU A 10 -2.93 13.13 16.55
CA GLU A 10 -3.71 12.66 15.40
C GLU A 10 -4.71 13.72 14.91
N ALA A 11 -5.37 14.44 15.81
CA ALA A 11 -6.33 15.48 15.45
C ALA A 11 -5.67 16.61 14.63
N GLU A 12 -4.52 17.10 15.06
CA GLU A 12 -3.75 18.12 14.34
C GLU A 12 -3.24 17.59 13.00
N LEU A 13 -2.82 16.32 12.95
CA LEU A 13 -2.38 15.68 11.70
C LEU A 13 -3.52 15.55 10.69
N ARG A 14 -4.73 15.24 11.13
CA ARG A 14 -5.91 15.15 10.27
C ARG A 14 -6.33 16.50 9.68
N GLU A 15 -6.01 17.60 10.35
CA GLU A 15 -6.21 18.95 9.82
C GLU A 15 -5.10 19.32 8.79
N ALA A 16 -3.86 18.94 9.06
CA ALA A 16 -2.68 19.35 8.29
C ALA A 16 -2.39 18.45 7.07
N VAL A 17 -2.68 17.15 7.17
CA VAL A 17 -2.33 16.15 6.14
C VAL A 17 -3.59 15.42 5.67
N ARG A 18 -3.82 15.43 4.37
CA ARG A 18 -4.98 14.78 3.74
C ARG A 18 -4.55 13.89 2.59
N LEU A 19 -5.38 12.91 2.25
CA LEU A 19 -5.19 12.11 1.06
C LEU A 19 -5.61 12.95 -0.16
N ASP A 20 -4.64 13.54 -0.83
CA ASP A 20 -4.81 14.38 -1.99
C ASP A 20 -3.66 14.20 -3.02
N ARG A 21 -3.73 14.92 -4.13
CA ARG A 21 -2.70 14.86 -5.16
C ARG A 21 -1.32 15.36 -4.68
N ALA A 22 -1.28 16.25 -3.71
CA ALA A 22 -0.01 16.76 -3.17
C ALA A 22 0.70 15.63 -2.38
N LEU A 23 -0.03 14.90 -1.54
CA LEU A 23 0.52 13.73 -0.83
C LEU A 23 0.98 12.63 -1.79
N VAL A 24 0.22 12.36 -2.87
CA VAL A 24 0.65 11.42 -3.92
C VAL A 24 1.98 11.88 -4.54
N GLY A 25 2.14 13.17 -4.81
CA GLY A 25 3.38 13.75 -5.33
C GLY A 25 4.58 13.58 -4.36
N VAL A 26 4.36 13.74 -3.07
CA VAL A 26 5.41 13.52 -2.05
C VAL A 26 5.88 12.07 -2.04
N ILE A 27 4.95 11.11 -2.12
CA ILE A 27 5.30 9.68 -2.16
C ILE A 27 5.95 9.30 -3.50
N GLU A 28 5.50 9.88 -4.62
CA GLU A 28 6.13 9.71 -5.93
C GLU A 28 7.58 10.19 -5.92
N GLU A 29 7.86 11.37 -5.36
CA GLU A 29 9.22 11.86 -5.21
C GLU A 29 10.08 10.93 -4.34
N ALA A 30 9.53 10.40 -3.26
CA ALA A 30 10.24 9.44 -2.41
C ALA A 30 10.66 8.17 -3.17
N PHE A 31 9.81 7.64 -4.07
CA PHE A 31 10.17 6.52 -4.94
C PHE A 31 11.28 6.90 -5.93
N VAL A 32 11.23 8.08 -6.52
CA VAL A 32 12.29 8.57 -7.42
C VAL A 32 13.62 8.70 -6.67
N ARG A 33 13.62 9.31 -5.48
CA ARG A 33 14.82 9.42 -4.63
C ARG A 33 15.37 8.06 -4.23
N LEU A 34 14.50 7.10 -3.91
CA LEU A 34 14.93 5.72 -3.62
C LEU A 34 15.68 5.12 -4.82
N ALA A 35 15.20 5.33 -6.03
CA ALA A 35 15.82 4.82 -7.26
C ALA A 35 17.10 5.58 -7.64
N GLU A 36 17.28 6.83 -7.21
CA GLU A 36 18.55 7.58 -7.37
C GLU A 36 19.69 6.98 -6.53
N GLY A 37 19.35 6.23 -5.48
CA GLY A 37 20.30 5.56 -4.62
C GLY A 37 20.79 6.43 -3.46
N GLY A 38 21.72 5.87 -2.67
CA GLY A 38 22.23 6.55 -1.47
C GLY A 38 21.28 6.55 -0.27
N VAL A 39 20.07 6.01 -0.41
CA VAL A 39 19.11 5.89 0.69
C VAL A 39 19.59 4.83 1.67
N ALA A 40 19.73 5.19 2.95
CA ALA A 40 19.98 4.25 4.02
C ALA A 40 18.65 3.72 4.56
N MET A 41 18.37 2.46 4.31
CA MET A 41 17.15 1.78 4.76
C MET A 41 17.55 0.45 5.42
N PRO A 42 17.76 0.43 6.74
CA PRO A 42 18.09 -0.80 7.46
C PRO A 42 16.92 -1.79 7.43
N PRO A 43 17.20 -3.08 7.66
CA PRO A 43 16.15 -4.08 7.83
C PRO A 43 15.12 -3.67 8.88
N VAL A 44 13.88 -4.09 8.68
CA VAL A 44 12.81 -3.89 9.66
C VAL A 44 13.17 -4.64 10.95
N LEU A 45 13.13 -3.94 12.09
CA LEU A 45 13.15 -4.60 13.39
C LEU A 45 11.71 -5.00 13.71
N SER A 46 11.47 -6.30 13.80
CA SER A 46 10.16 -6.86 14.12
C SER A 46 10.24 -7.65 15.42
N MET A 47 9.22 -7.50 16.27
CA MET A 47 9.06 -8.22 17.52
C MET A 47 7.65 -8.82 17.56
N GLU A 48 7.56 -10.14 17.70
CA GLU A 48 6.29 -10.85 17.85
C GLU A 48 5.87 -10.89 19.32
N ILE A 49 4.55 -10.81 19.57
CA ILE A 49 3.89 -10.96 20.87
C ILE A 49 2.80 -12.03 20.70
N PRO A 50 3.18 -13.32 20.64
CA PRO A 50 2.28 -14.40 20.24
C PRO A 50 1.05 -14.53 21.15
N GLU A 51 1.19 -14.29 22.46
CA GLU A 51 0.12 -14.44 23.46
C GLU A 51 -1.03 -13.44 23.21
N ALA A 52 -0.75 -12.33 22.54
CA ALA A 52 -1.74 -11.30 22.21
C ALA A 52 -2.07 -11.24 20.70
N HIS A 53 -1.62 -12.22 19.90
CA HIS A 53 -1.67 -12.12 18.45
C HIS A 53 -1.17 -10.75 17.95
N GLY A 54 -0.06 -10.30 18.54
CA GLY A 54 0.48 -8.97 18.34
C GLY A 54 1.88 -9.00 17.73
N GLU A 55 2.24 -7.87 17.12
CA GLU A 55 3.58 -7.61 16.63
C GLU A 55 3.91 -6.12 16.75
N VAL A 56 5.19 -5.79 16.76
CA VAL A 56 5.66 -4.40 16.69
C VAL A 56 6.76 -4.30 15.66
N ASP A 57 6.56 -3.47 14.65
CA ASP A 57 7.55 -3.14 13.64
C ASP A 57 8.18 -1.76 13.89
N VAL A 58 9.51 -1.68 13.83
CA VAL A 58 10.25 -0.41 13.80
C VAL A 58 10.90 -0.26 12.43
N LYS A 59 10.56 0.82 11.73
CA LYS A 59 11.05 1.12 10.39
C LYS A 59 11.66 2.51 10.34
N THR A 60 12.79 2.66 9.66
CA THR A 60 13.44 3.96 9.45
C THR A 60 14.08 4.01 8.08
N ALA A 61 14.23 5.21 7.55
CA ALA A 61 15.01 5.47 6.36
C ALA A 61 15.59 6.89 6.40
N TYR A 62 16.81 7.04 5.89
CA TYR A 62 17.41 8.34 5.59
C TYR A 62 17.55 8.51 4.08
N ILE A 63 17.00 9.60 3.57
CA ILE A 63 17.05 9.97 2.16
C ILE A 63 18.00 11.18 2.04
N PRO A 64 19.12 11.09 1.28
CA PRO A 64 20.01 12.21 1.07
C PRO A 64 19.28 13.43 0.52
N GLY A 65 19.63 14.60 1.05
CA GLY A 65 19.02 15.87 0.65
C GLY A 65 17.78 16.30 1.44
N PHE A 66 17.24 15.43 2.28
CA PHE A 66 16.20 15.82 3.24
C PHE A 66 16.83 16.33 4.54
N ASP A 67 16.21 17.35 5.15
CA ASP A 67 16.68 17.93 6.41
C ASP A 67 16.44 17.05 7.62
N GLY A 68 15.54 16.06 7.51
CA GLY A 68 15.17 15.14 8.58
C GLY A 68 15.04 13.68 8.12
N PHE A 69 15.02 12.79 9.09
CA PHE A 69 14.64 11.38 8.91
C PHE A 69 13.68 10.93 10.00
N ALA A 70 12.82 9.96 9.68
CA ALA A 70 11.82 9.48 10.61
C ALA A 70 12.10 8.05 11.07
N VAL A 71 11.79 7.79 12.35
CA VAL A 71 11.66 6.44 12.90
C VAL A 71 10.18 6.19 13.18
N LYS A 72 9.62 5.17 12.55
CA LYS A 72 8.23 4.75 12.73
C LYS A 72 8.17 3.52 13.62
N ILE A 73 7.26 3.53 14.60
CA ILE A 73 6.92 2.38 15.44
C ILE A 73 5.47 2.03 15.15
N SER A 74 5.21 0.80 14.68
CA SER A 74 3.88 0.34 14.25
C SER A 74 3.53 -0.97 14.96
N PRO A 75 2.81 -0.94 16.07
CA PRO A 75 2.21 -2.13 16.64
C PRO A 75 0.98 -2.58 15.84
N GLY A 76 0.85 -3.90 15.66
CA GLY A 76 -0.32 -4.57 15.11
C GLY A 76 -0.84 -5.60 16.11
N PHE A 77 -2.08 -5.47 16.57
CA PHE A 77 -2.75 -6.42 17.47
C PHE A 77 -4.03 -6.89 16.81
N PHE A 78 -3.97 -8.06 16.19
CA PHE A 78 -5.00 -8.52 15.25
C PHE A 78 -6.31 -8.99 15.91
N ASP A 79 -6.31 -9.16 17.22
CA ASP A 79 -7.50 -9.48 18.01
C ASP A 79 -8.25 -8.25 18.56
N ASN A 80 -7.65 -7.06 18.47
CA ASN A 80 -8.26 -5.80 18.89
C ASN A 80 -9.67 -5.53 18.32
N PRO A 81 -9.99 -5.86 17.05
CA PRO A 81 -11.34 -5.68 16.54
C PRO A 81 -12.41 -6.48 17.26
N LYS A 82 -12.06 -7.58 17.95
CA LYS A 82 -13.00 -8.36 18.75
C LYS A 82 -13.49 -7.60 20.00
N ILE A 83 -12.73 -6.58 20.41
CA ILE A 83 -13.03 -5.72 21.58
C ILE A 83 -13.29 -4.27 21.15
N GLY A 84 -13.52 -4.02 19.86
CA GLY A 84 -13.86 -2.69 19.35
C GLY A 84 -12.70 -1.72 19.18
N LEU A 85 -11.45 -2.21 19.26
CA LEU A 85 -10.25 -1.39 19.07
C LEU A 85 -9.66 -1.60 17.66
N PRO A 86 -8.89 -0.64 17.12
CA PRO A 86 -8.20 -0.79 15.85
C PRO A 86 -7.09 -1.85 15.93
N SER A 87 -6.89 -2.62 14.86
CA SER A 87 -5.81 -3.62 14.79
C SER A 87 -4.44 -2.98 14.72
N LEU A 88 -4.33 -1.84 14.05
CA LEU A 88 -3.08 -1.13 13.83
C LEU A 88 -3.07 0.17 14.61
N ASN A 89 -1.89 0.53 15.09
CA ASN A 89 -1.61 1.78 15.76
C ASN A 89 -0.20 2.24 15.37
N GLY A 90 0.26 3.37 15.90
CA GLY A 90 1.64 3.78 15.68
C GLY A 90 1.95 5.19 16.12
N LEU A 91 3.22 5.48 16.01
CA LEU A 91 3.77 6.82 16.17
C LEU A 91 5.01 6.98 15.28
N MET A 92 5.40 8.22 15.01
CA MET A 92 6.64 8.54 14.32
C MET A 92 7.43 9.59 15.09
N ILE A 93 8.76 9.47 15.03
CA ILE A 93 9.68 10.46 15.60
C ILE A 93 10.50 11.03 14.45
N LEU A 94 10.47 12.35 14.28
CA LEU A 94 11.28 13.07 13.30
C LEU A 94 12.57 13.56 13.97
N PHE A 95 13.68 13.26 13.32
CA PHE A 95 15.01 13.68 13.74
C PHE A 95 15.63 14.61 12.69
N SER A 96 16.39 15.59 13.14
CA SER A 96 17.26 16.37 12.26
C SER A 96 18.34 15.48 11.64
N ALA A 97 18.47 15.50 10.32
CA ALA A 97 19.54 14.80 9.62
C ALA A 97 20.92 15.42 9.82
N LYS A 98 21.00 16.66 10.34
CA LYS A 98 22.26 17.39 10.60
C LYS A 98 22.78 17.19 12.01
N THR A 99 21.87 17.11 13.00
CA THR A 99 22.27 17.13 14.43
C THR A 99 21.88 15.88 15.18
N GLY A 100 20.97 15.06 14.64
CA GLY A 100 20.39 13.90 15.34
C GLY A 100 19.42 14.26 16.45
N LEU A 101 19.07 15.53 16.64
CA LEU A 101 18.11 15.96 17.65
C LEU A 101 16.68 15.59 17.22
N VAL A 102 15.84 15.27 18.21
CA VAL A 102 14.41 15.04 17.98
C VAL A 102 13.75 16.39 17.67
N GLU A 103 13.11 16.53 16.53
CA GLU A 103 12.38 17.73 16.12
C GLU A 103 10.89 17.63 16.42
N ALA A 104 10.30 16.44 16.20
CA ALA A 104 8.89 16.21 16.47
C ALA A 104 8.58 14.76 16.83
N VAL A 105 7.49 14.59 17.59
CA VAL A 105 6.85 13.29 17.83
C VAL A 105 5.42 13.37 17.33
N PHE A 106 5.06 12.49 16.38
CA PHE A 106 3.72 12.38 15.83
C PHE A 106 2.98 11.22 16.50
N LEU A 107 1.99 11.53 17.31
CA LEU A 107 1.09 10.58 17.95
C LEU A 107 -0.10 10.33 17.02
N ASP A 108 0.16 9.65 15.89
CA ASP A 108 -0.74 9.58 14.75
C ASP A 108 -1.68 8.38 14.76
N ASN A 109 -1.53 7.45 15.71
CA ASN A 109 -2.34 6.23 15.81
C ASN A 109 -2.39 5.43 14.48
N GLY A 110 -1.34 5.54 13.64
CA GLY A 110 -1.27 4.89 12.34
C GLY A 110 -1.85 5.69 11.17
N TYR A 111 -2.39 6.88 11.41
CA TYR A 111 -3.00 7.74 10.37
C TYR A 111 -2.07 8.04 9.21
N LEU A 112 -0.83 8.47 9.48
CA LEU A 112 0.15 8.75 8.42
C LEU A 112 0.58 7.48 7.68
N THR A 113 0.63 6.34 8.39
CA THR A 113 0.89 5.05 7.75
C THR A 113 -0.22 4.68 6.77
N ASP A 114 -1.46 4.89 7.14
CA ASP A 114 -2.61 4.62 6.27
C ASP A 114 -2.58 5.50 5.02
N LEU A 115 -2.37 6.80 5.18
CA LEU A 115 -2.35 7.75 4.06
C LEU A 115 -1.18 7.50 3.09
N ARG A 116 0.06 7.31 3.61
CA ARG A 116 1.23 7.06 2.75
C ARG A 116 1.08 5.74 1.98
N THR A 117 0.43 4.74 2.59
CA THR A 117 0.18 3.44 1.93
C THR A 117 -0.81 3.60 0.78
N ALA A 118 -1.89 4.34 1.00
CA ALA A 118 -2.84 4.65 -0.06
C ALA A 118 -2.22 5.47 -1.19
N ALA A 119 -1.42 6.47 -0.86
CA ALA A 119 -0.70 7.29 -1.83
C ALA A 119 0.29 6.46 -2.66
N ALA A 120 0.98 5.46 -2.07
CA ALA A 120 1.86 4.55 -2.81
C ALA A 120 1.10 3.73 -3.87
N GLY A 121 -0.09 3.21 -3.53
CA GLY A 121 -0.95 2.54 -4.52
C GLY A 121 -1.41 3.48 -5.62
N ALA A 122 -1.72 4.73 -5.30
CA ALA A 122 -2.05 5.74 -6.32
C ALA A 122 -0.86 6.03 -7.25
N VAL A 123 0.36 6.09 -6.73
CA VAL A 123 1.58 6.23 -7.56
C VAL A 123 1.71 5.05 -8.52
N ALA A 124 1.54 3.82 -8.04
CA ALA A 124 1.56 2.64 -8.92
C ALA A 124 0.47 2.72 -10.00
N ALA A 125 -0.77 3.04 -9.62
CA ALA A 125 -1.87 3.21 -10.57
C ALA A 125 -1.61 4.34 -11.58
N LYS A 126 -1.01 5.45 -11.16
CA LYS A 126 -0.67 6.60 -12.03
C LYS A 126 0.29 6.21 -13.16
N HIS A 127 1.26 5.35 -12.88
CA HIS A 127 2.32 5.01 -13.83
C HIS A 127 2.09 3.68 -14.56
N LEU A 128 1.27 2.78 -14.01
CA LEU A 128 1.15 1.42 -14.49
C LEU A 128 -0.28 0.99 -14.86
N ALA A 129 -1.33 1.69 -14.38
CA ALA A 129 -2.69 1.40 -14.83
C ALA A 129 -2.93 1.99 -16.23
N PRO A 130 -3.87 1.43 -17.02
CA PRO A 130 -4.24 1.98 -18.32
C PRO A 130 -4.70 3.44 -18.17
N ALA A 131 -4.58 4.22 -19.25
CA ALA A 131 -5.01 5.62 -19.24
C ALA A 131 -6.52 5.74 -18.97
N ARG A 132 -7.29 4.82 -19.55
CA ARG A 132 -8.74 4.72 -19.35
C ARG A 132 -9.08 3.60 -18.39
N VAL A 133 -9.62 3.96 -17.24
CA VAL A 133 -10.21 3.06 -16.26
C VAL A 133 -11.68 3.42 -16.11
N GLU A 134 -12.58 2.53 -16.43
CA GLU A 134 -14.03 2.72 -16.24
C GLU A 134 -14.47 2.11 -14.91
N THR A 135 -13.93 0.94 -14.61
CA THR A 135 -14.25 0.16 -13.42
C THR A 135 -12.98 -0.14 -12.64
N ALA A 136 -13.00 0.17 -11.35
CA ALA A 136 -11.97 -0.24 -10.38
C ALA A 136 -12.53 -1.33 -9.46
N GLY A 137 -11.71 -2.33 -9.15
CA GLY A 137 -12.05 -3.41 -8.23
C GLY A 137 -11.22 -3.34 -6.95
N VAL A 138 -11.80 -3.73 -5.82
CA VAL A 138 -11.05 -3.91 -4.58
C VAL A 138 -11.38 -5.25 -3.93
N ILE A 139 -10.34 -6.01 -3.65
CA ILE A 139 -10.40 -7.25 -2.88
C ILE A 139 -9.92 -6.98 -1.47
N GLY A 140 -10.87 -6.87 -0.54
CA GLY A 140 -10.70 -6.42 0.83
C GLY A 140 -11.77 -5.41 1.22
N THR A 141 -11.97 -5.21 2.53
CA THR A 141 -13.06 -4.36 3.05
C THR A 141 -12.62 -3.46 4.22
N GLY A 142 -11.33 -3.47 4.53
CA GLY A 142 -10.72 -2.72 5.63
C GLY A 142 -10.49 -1.24 5.31
N VAL A 143 -9.73 -0.59 6.18
CA VAL A 143 -9.33 0.83 6.01
C VAL A 143 -8.58 1.01 4.69
N GLN A 144 -7.61 0.15 4.41
CA GLN A 144 -6.83 0.24 3.16
C GLN A 144 -7.69 0.03 1.90
N ALA A 145 -8.71 -0.84 1.94
CA ALA A 145 -9.60 -1.01 0.79
C ALA A 145 -10.27 0.31 0.38
N ARG A 146 -10.72 1.09 1.35
CA ARG A 146 -11.35 2.41 1.13
C ARG A 146 -10.35 3.44 0.66
N LEU A 147 -9.24 3.58 1.38
CA LEU A 147 -8.23 4.61 1.10
C LEU A 147 -7.50 4.36 -0.24
N GLN A 148 -7.26 3.11 -0.63
CA GLN A 148 -6.65 2.77 -1.91
C GLN A 148 -7.55 3.18 -3.08
N ILE A 149 -8.85 2.94 -3.01
CA ILE A 149 -9.80 3.39 -4.04
C ILE A 149 -9.92 4.91 -4.06
N GLU A 150 -9.95 5.58 -2.89
CA GLU A 150 -9.92 7.05 -2.83
C GLU A 150 -8.64 7.60 -3.48
N ALA A 151 -7.49 7.03 -3.18
CA ALA A 151 -6.21 7.45 -3.74
C ALA A 151 -6.11 7.19 -5.24
N ALA A 152 -6.55 6.02 -5.71
CA ALA A 152 -6.61 5.69 -7.13
C ALA A 152 -7.52 6.67 -7.90
N ARG A 153 -8.63 7.11 -7.32
CA ARG A 153 -9.55 8.10 -7.90
C ARG A 153 -8.90 9.49 -8.13
N LEU A 154 -7.85 9.81 -7.39
CA LEU A 154 -7.08 11.05 -7.59
C LEU A 154 -6.28 11.05 -8.91
N VAL A 155 -5.94 9.86 -9.44
CA VAL A 155 -5.03 9.70 -10.59
C VAL A 155 -5.68 8.97 -11.77
N ARG A 156 -6.81 8.32 -11.59
CA ARG A 156 -7.62 7.65 -12.64
C ARG A 156 -9.09 8.02 -12.47
N ASP A 157 -9.75 8.30 -13.57
CA ASP A 157 -11.15 8.74 -13.58
C ASP A 157 -12.06 7.55 -13.89
N PHE A 158 -12.55 6.87 -12.84
CA PHE A 158 -13.50 5.78 -12.94
C PHE A 158 -14.82 6.14 -12.24
N SER A 159 -15.92 5.63 -12.77
CA SER A 159 -17.28 5.90 -12.22
C SER A 159 -17.87 4.71 -11.48
N ARG A 160 -17.30 3.50 -11.66
CA ARG A 160 -17.79 2.26 -11.05
C ARG A 160 -16.71 1.60 -10.21
N VAL A 161 -17.10 1.08 -9.03
CA VAL A 161 -16.23 0.34 -8.12
C VAL A 161 -16.88 -1.00 -7.76
N LEU A 162 -16.13 -2.08 -7.88
CA LEU A 162 -16.53 -3.41 -7.46
C LEU A 162 -15.81 -3.77 -6.17
N VAL A 163 -16.54 -4.23 -5.18
CA VAL A 163 -16.02 -4.56 -3.85
C VAL A 163 -16.24 -6.03 -3.56
N TRP A 164 -15.19 -6.75 -3.20
CA TRP A 164 -15.30 -8.11 -2.72
C TRP A 164 -14.60 -8.30 -1.38
N GLY A 165 -15.20 -9.10 -0.52
CA GLY A 165 -14.62 -9.55 0.73
C GLY A 165 -15.32 -10.79 1.27
N ARG A 166 -14.65 -11.54 2.16
CA ARG A 166 -15.20 -12.78 2.77
C ARG A 166 -16.50 -12.56 3.54
N SER A 167 -16.77 -11.36 4.00
CA SER A 167 -18.03 -10.96 4.66
C SER A 167 -18.77 -10.00 3.75
N GLY A 168 -19.95 -10.42 3.25
CA GLY A 168 -20.82 -9.57 2.45
C GLY A 168 -21.28 -8.30 3.21
N GLU A 169 -21.52 -8.41 4.50
CA GLU A 169 -21.87 -7.25 5.35
C GLU A 169 -20.74 -6.20 5.37
N LYS A 170 -19.48 -6.63 5.58
CA LYS A 170 -18.35 -5.72 5.56
C LYS A 170 -18.09 -5.15 4.16
N ALA A 171 -18.35 -5.94 3.12
CA ALA A 171 -18.25 -5.48 1.74
C ALA A 171 -19.29 -4.39 1.45
N GLU A 172 -20.54 -4.56 1.93
CA GLU A 172 -21.57 -3.52 1.78
C GLU A 172 -21.23 -2.25 2.55
N VAL A 173 -20.70 -2.34 3.76
CA VAL A 173 -20.21 -1.18 4.52
C VAL A 173 -19.11 -0.44 3.74
N CYS A 174 -18.19 -1.17 3.10
CA CYS A 174 -17.14 -0.60 2.27
C CYS A 174 -17.72 0.07 1.01
N ALA A 175 -18.63 -0.59 0.30
CA ALA A 175 -19.28 -0.06 -0.89
C ALA A 175 -20.12 1.19 -0.57
N ALA A 176 -20.88 1.16 0.52
CA ALA A 176 -21.66 2.32 0.98
C ALA A 176 -20.76 3.53 1.30
N TYR A 177 -19.62 3.28 1.94
CA TYR A 177 -18.63 4.33 2.20
C TYR A 177 -18.10 4.95 0.89
N LEU A 178 -17.73 4.12 -0.09
CA LEU A 178 -17.19 4.59 -1.37
C LEU A 178 -18.23 5.38 -2.18
N ARG A 179 -19.50 4.93 -2.19
CA ARG A 179 -20.60 5.68 -2.79
C ARG A 179 -20.74 7.08 -2.18
N ALA A 180 -20.78 7.15 -0.85
CA ALA A 180 -20.95 8.41 -0.13
C ALA A 180 -19.74 9.35 -0.28
N ARG A 181 -18.53 8.78 -0.30
CA ARG A 181 -17.29 9.55 -0.30
C ARG A 181 -16.87 10.06 -1.67
N LEU A 182 -17.08 9.25 -2.73
CA LEU A 182 -16.57 9.51 -4.07
C LEU A 182 -17.66 9.85 -5.09
N GLY A 183 -18.93 9.60 -4.77
CA GLY A 183 -20.03 9.78 -5.73
C GLY A 183 -20.01 8.80 -6.89
N VAL A 184 -19.36 7.64 -6.71
CA VAL A 184 -19.27 6.56 -7.71
C VAL A 184 -20.36 5.51 -7.49
N GLU A 185 -20.65 4.74 -8.52
CA GLU A 185 -21.39 3.49 -8.36
C GLU A 185 -20.48 2.47 -7.68
N ALA A 186 -20.90 1.92 -6.54
CA ALA A 186 -20.13 0.88 -5.86
C ALA A 186 -21.03 -0.33 -5.57
N GLU A 187 -20.59 -1.50 -6.03
CA GLU A 187 -21.34 -2.75 -5.99
C GLU A 187 -20.58 -3.82 -5.24
N VAL A 188 -21.28 -4.66 -4.50
CA VAL A 188 -20.69 -5.84 -3.84
C VAL A 188 -20.75 -7.03 -4.77
N MET A 189 -19.60 -7.61 -5.04
CA MET A 189 -19.50 -8.83 -5.84
C MET A 189 -19.50 -10.08 -4.96
N THR A 190 -20.13 -11.13 -5.41
CA THR A 190 -20.12 -12.44 -4.75
C THR A 190 -18.97 -13.33 -5.23
N ASP A 191 -18.53 -13.13 -6.48
CA ASP A 191 -17.41 -13.85 -7.10
C ASP A 191 -16.25 -12.88 -7.37
N PRO A 192 -15.07 -13.07 -6.74
CA PRO A 192 -13.91 -12.25 -7.01
C PRO A 192 -13.37 -12.42 -8.44
N ALA A 193 -13.69 -13.52 -9.13
CA ALA A 193 -13.29 -13.71 -10.52
C ALA A 193 -14.03 -12.75 -11.45
N GLU A 194 -15.32 -12.51 -11.21
CA GLU A 194 -16.11 -11.53 -11.97
C GLU A 194 -15.61 -10.12 -11.70
N LEU A 195 -15.32 -9.79 -10.44
CA LEU A 195 -14.72 -8.51 -10.07
C LEU A 195 -13.45 -8.23 -10.89
N VAL A 196 -12.53 -9.20 -10.96
CA VAL A 196 -11.27 -9.05 -11.70
C VAL A 196 -11.54 -8.88 -13.19
N ARG A 197 -12.42 -9.71 -13.80
CA ARG A 197 -12.71 -9.65 -15.24
C ARG A 197 -13.38 -8.36 -15.69
N GLU A 198 -14.17 -7.73 -14.81
CA GLU A 198 -14.86 -6.49 -15.14
C GLU A 198 -14.06 -5.21 -14.84
N SER A 199 -12.91 -5.33 -14.19
CA SER A 199 -12.11 -4.19 -13.74
C SER A 199 -10.86 -3.98 -14.59
N GLN A 200 -10.51 -2.74 -14.91
CA GLN A 200 -9.22 -2.38 -15.51
C GLN A 200 -8.15 -2.11 -14.45
N LEU A 201 -8.57 -1.79 -13.22
CA LEU A 201 -7.68 -1.59 -12.07
C LEU A 201 -8.22 -2.38 -10.89
N VAL A 202 -7.40 -3.25 -10.32
CA VAL A 202 -7.74 -4.04 -9.12
C VAL A 202 -6.73 -3.75 -8.03
N VAL A 203 -7.22 -3.54 -6.81
CA VAL A 203 -6.37 -3.41 -5.62
C VAL A 203 -6.69 -4.54 -4.65
N THR A 204 -5.67 -5.23 -4.16
CA THR A 204 -5.83 -6.23 -3.09
C THR A 204 -5.28 -5.70 -1.77
N THR A 205 -6.05 -5.86 -0.68
CA THR A 205 -5.74 -5.29 0.64
C THR A 205 -6.08 -6.25 1.78
N THR A 206 -5.83 -7.53 1.58
CA THR A 206 -6.20 -8.57 2.55
C THR A 206 -4.99 -9.10 3.32
N PRO A 207 -5.15 -9.59 4.55
CA PRO A 207 -4.11 -10.32 5.27
C PRO A 207 -4.03 -11.79 4.84
N ALA A 208 -4.41 -12.12 3.61
CA ALA A 208 -4.51 -13.50 3.14
C ALA A 208 -3.14 -14.19 3.13
N ARG A 209 -3.14 -15.46 3.48
CA ARG A 209 -1.97 -16.36 3.37
C ARG A 209 -2.07 -17.31 2.18
N GLU A 210 -3.24 -17.34 1.56
CA GLU A 210 -3.54 -18.07 0.33
C GLU A 210 -4.10 -17.11 -0.70
N PRO A 211 -3.79 -17.29 -2.00
CA PRO A 211 -4.18 -16.39 -3.06
C PRO A 211 -5.69 -16.13 -3.12
N VAL A 212 -6.04 -14.86 -3.16
CA VAL A 212 -7.42 -14.38 -3.39
C VAL A 212 -7.63 -13.87 -4.81
N LEU A 213 -6.56 -13.79 -5.61
CA LEU A 213 -6.58 -13.47 -7.04
C LEU A 213 -5.80 -14.55 -7.82
N ARG A 214 -6.39 -15.06 -8.89
CA ARG A 214 -5.86 -16.20 -9.65
C ARG A 214 -5.43 -15.80 -11.06
N ALA A 215 -4.43 -16.51 -11.61
CA ALA A 215 -3.91 -16.30 -12.95
C ALA A 215 -4.98 -16.44 -14.05
N ALA A 216 -5.92 -17.38 -13.88
CA ALA A 216 -7.01 -17.61 -14.83
C ALA A 216 -8.03 -16.46 -14.95
N TRP A 217 -7.93 -15.44 -14.10
CA TRP A 217 -8.82 -14.27 -14.13
C TRP A 217 -8.21 -13.06 -14.85
N LEU A 218 -6.89 -13.12 -15.14
CA LEU A 218 -6.17 -12.04 -15.82
C LEU A 218 -6.72 -11.83 -17.24
N HIS A 219 -6.70 -10.60 -17.70
CA HIS A 219 -7.09 -10.20 -19.04
C HIS A 219 -6.26 -9.01 -19.51
N GLU A 220 -6.28 -8.73 -20.81
CA GLU A 220 -5.63 -7.56 -21.40
C GLU A 220 -6.14 -6.25 -20.78
N GLY A 221 -5.26 -5.29 -20.60
CA GLY A 221 -5.58 -3.99 -20.03
C GLY A 221 -5.68 -3.97 -18.50
N LEU A 222 -5.62 -5.12 -17.81
CA LEU A 222 -5.69 -5.17 -16.35
C LEU A 222 -4.42 -4.59 -15.71
N HIS A 223 -4.61 -3.82 -14.62
CA HIS A 223 -3.58 -3.46 -13.67
C HIS A 223 -3.94 -3.95 -12.28
N ILE A 224 -2.98 -4.54 -11.58
CA ILE A 224 -3.17 -5.01 -10.19
C ILE A 224 -2.19 -4.30 -9.27
N THR A 225 -2.69 -3.68 -8.21
CA THR A 225 -1.89 -3.16 -7.09
C THR A 225 -2.06 -4.09 -5.88
N ALA A 226 -1.07 -4.92 -5.59
CA ALA A 226 -1.10 -5.85 -4.46
C ALA A 226 -0.51 -5.18 -3.21
N MET A 227 -1.34 -4.89 -2.20
CA MET A 227 -0.96 -4.10 -1.03
C MET A 227 -0.98 -4.88 0.29
N GLY A 228 -1.59 -6.07 0.33
CA GLY A 228 -1.86 -6.75 1.59
C GLY A 228 -0.76 -7.70 2.06
N ALA A 229 0.14 -8.12 1.19
CA ALA A 229 1.18 -9.10 1.52
C ALA A 229 2.47 -8.43 2.01
N ASP A 230 2.39 -7.64 3.08
CA ASP A 230 3.46 -6.85 3.68
C ASP A 230 4.31 -7.59 4.72
N GLN A 231 4.03 -8.87 4.96
CA GLN A 231 4.70 -9.71 5.96
C GLN A 231 5.03 -11.10 5.42
N ALA A 232 5.95 -11.78 6.11
CA ALA A 232 6.29 -13.16 5.80
C ALA A 232 5.06 -14.08 5.91
N GLY A 233 4.84 -14.91 4.89
CA GLY A 233 3.71 -15.86 4.85
C GLY A 233 2.38 -15.29 4.38
N LYS A 234 2.23 -13.99 4.18
CA LYS A 234 1.09 -13.42 3.45
C LYS A 234 1.30 -13.58 1.95
N ASN A 235 0.21 -13.86 1.23
CA ASN A 235 0.18 -13.98 -0.22
C ASN A 235 -1.25 -13.78 -0.74
N GLU A 236 -1.48 -12.75 -1.53
CA GLU A 236 -2.78 -12.43 -2.11
C GLU A 236 -2.92 -12.90 -3.56
N ILE A 237 -1.81 -12.93 -4.29
CA ILE A 237 -1.77 -13.20 -5.73
C ILE A 237 -1.22 -14.60 -5.99
N GLU A 238 -1.89 -15.36 -6.82
CA GLU A 238 -1.40 -16.67 -7.25
C GLU A 238 -0.03 -16.54 -7.93
N PRO A 239 1.00 -17.33 -7.53
CA PRO A 239 2.33 -17.25 -8.14
C PRO A 239 2.33 -17.30 -9.67
N ALA A 240 1.46 -18.09 -10.27
CA ALA A 240 1.31 -18.18 -11.72
C ALA A 240 0.82 -16.87 -12.36
N ALA A 241 0.12 -16.00 -11.61
CA ALA A 241 -0.33 -14.71 -12.12
C ALA A 241 0.84 -13.75 -12.33
N LEU A 242 1.89 -13.79 -11.48
CA LEU A 242 3.10 -13.00 -11.71
C LEU A 242 3.83 -13.45 -12.97
N ALA A 243 3.84 -14.75 -13.24
CA ALA A 243 4.46 -15.31 -14.45
C ALA A 243 3.67 -15.00 -15.72
N ALA A 244 2.35 -14.83 -15.60
CA ALA A 244 1.47 -14.51 -16.73
C ALA A 244 1.37 -13.00 -17.01
N ALA A 245 1.82 -12.15 -16.06
CA ALA A 245 1.81 -10.71 -16.25
C ALA A 245 2.92 -10.28 -17.24
N ASP A 246 2.60 -9.37 -18.15
CA ASP A 246 3.57 -8.79 -19.09
C ASP A 246 4.64 -7.96 -18.34
N LEU A 247 4.27 -7.37 -17.22
CA LEU A 247 5.15 -6.57 -16.39
C LEU A 247 4.79 -6.72 -14.91
N TYR A 248 5.76 -7.15 -14.11
CA TYR A 248 5.70 -7.08 -12.66
C TYR A 248 6.68 -6.02 -12.15
N VAL A 249 6.21 -5.07 -11.37
CA VAL A 249 7.00 -3.99 -10.78
C VAL A 249 6.93 -4.09 -9.26
N ALA A 250 8.08 -4.08 -8.59
CA ALA A 250 8.14 -4.04 -7.14
C ALA A 250 8.29 -2.58 -6.64
N ASP A 251 7.79 -2.30 -5.46
CA ASP A 251 8.10 -1.05 -4.74
C ASP A 251 9.59 -1.02 -4.34
N ARG A 252 10.07 -2.14 -3.77
CA ARG A 252 11.48 -2.42 -3.46
C ARG A 252 11.77 -3.90 -3.71
N ALA A 253 12.55 -4.24 -4.72
CA ALA A 253 12.78 -5.62 -5.15
C ALA A 253 13.37 -6.50 -4.04
N ALA A 254 14.35 -5.99 -3.27
CA ALA A 254 14.94 -6.72 -2.16
C ALA A 254 13.92 -7.04 -1.03
N GLN A 255 12.98 -6.14 -0.77
CA GLN A 255 11.89 -6.35 0.19
C GLN A 255 10.87 -7.34 -0.33
N ALA A 256 10.43 -7.17 -1.58
CA ALA A 256 9.48 -8.06 -2.24
C ALA A 256 10.00 -9.50 -2.38
N ALA A 257 11.33 -9.67 -2.52
CA ALA A 257 11.97 -10.99 -2.52
C ALA A 257 11.95 -11.69 -1.14
N ALA A 258 11.94 -10.92 -0.06
CA ALA A 258 11.87 -11.44 1.30
C ALA A 258 10.44 -11.61 1.80
N LEU A 259 9.53 -10.75 1.34
CA LEU A 259 8.14 -10.66 1.78
C LEU A 259 7.20 -10.65 0.56
N GLY A 260 5.95 -11.02 0.75
CA GLY A 260 4.91 -10.81 -0.25
C GLY A 260 4.98 -11.69 -1.49
N GLU A 261 4.47 -11.15 -2.57
CA GLU A 261 4.12 -11.88 -3.78
C GLU A 261 5.35 -12.43 -4.54
N LEU A 262 6.42 -11.64 -4.65
CA LEU A 262 7.66 -12.09 -5.33
C LEU A 262 8.31 -13.26 -4.58
N ARG A 263 8.31 -13.23 -3.24
CA ARG A 263 8.79 -14.34 -2.43
C ARG A 263 8.00 -15.61 -2.71
N ALA A 264 6.67 -15.51 -2.75
CA ALA A 264 5.80 -16.64 -3.02
C ALA A 264 5.98 -17.18 -4.45
N ALA A 265 6.11 -16.31 -5.44
CA ALA A 265 6.36 -16.68 -6.84
C ALA A 265 7.70 -17.39 -7.00
N ARG A 266 8.77 -16.88 -6.40
CA ARG A 266 10.11 -17.53 -6.42
C ARG A 266 10.10 -18.89 -5.75
N ALA A 267 9.43 -19.02 -4.61
CA ALA A 267 9.27 -20.31 -3.92
C ALA A 267 8.51 -21.34 -4.76
N ALA A 268 7.62 -20.89 -5.63
CA ALA A 268 6.87 -21.74 -6.57
C ALA A 268 7.60 -21.98 -7.90
N GLY A 269 8.82 -21.45 -8.08
CA GLY A 269 9.63 -21.62 -9.28
C GLY A 269 9.35 -20.63 -10.40
N PHE A 270 8.59 -19.56 -10.11
CA PHE A 270 8.33 -18.45 -11.04
C PHE A 270 9.20 -17.23 -10.72
N HIS A 271 9.36 -16.33 -11.69
CA HIS A 271 10.03 -15.04 -11.52
C HIS A 271 11.45 -15.15 -10.94
N ALA A 272 12.37 -15.80 -11.66
CA ALA A 272 13.77 -15.90 -11.27
C ALA A 272 14.52 -14.56 -11.38
N GLU A 273 14.09 -13.70 -12.30
CA GLU A 273 14.72 -12.40 -12.58
C GLU A 273 14.35 -11.35 -11.52
N GLU A 274 15.18 -10.32 -11.43
CA GLU A 274 14.94 -9.17 -10.57
C GLU A 274 13.93 -8.24 -11.27
N PRO A 275 12.77 -7.93 -10.64
CA PRO A 275 11.81 -7.03 -11.25
C PRO A 275 12.30 -5.59 -11.21
N PRO A 276 11.87 -4.73 -12.14
CA PRO A 276 12.07 -3.29 -12.02
C PRO A 276 11.41 -2.74 -10.75
N GLU A 277 12.05 -1.75 -10.16
CA GLU A 277 11.47 -1.01 -9.03
C GLU A 277 10.64 0.18 -9.54
N LEU A 278 9.54 0.48 -8.84
CA LEU A 278 8.61 1.54 -9.22
C LEU A 278 9.31 2.90 -9.41
N GLY A 279 10.24 3.24 -8.54
CA GLY A 279 11.01 4.48 -8.66
C GLY A 279 11.85 4.56 -9.94
N ALA A 280 12.38 3.44 -10.43
CA ALA A 280 13.11 3.38 -11.70
C ALA A 280 12.17 3.55 -12.90
N VAL A 281 10.95 2.99 -12.83
CA VAL A 281 9.91 3.19 -13.85
C VAL A 281 9.51 4.66 -13.91
N ILE A 282 9.22 5.30 -12.77
CA ILE A 282 8.84 6.72 -12.69
C ILE A 282 9.94 7.61 -13.28
N ALA A 283 11.20 7.29 -12.99
CA ALA A 283 12.36 8.03 -13.49
C ALA A 283 12.71 7.72 -14.98
N GLY A 284 11.94 6.89 -15.68
CA GLY A 284 12.18 6.49 -17.07
C GLY A 284 13.45 5.62 -17.27
N ARG A 285 13.94 4.99 -16.20
CA ARG A 285 15.14 4.13 -16.20
C ARG A 285 14.80 2.65 -16.34
N ALA A 286 13.54 2.30 -16.22
CA ALA A 286 13.02 0.95 -16.43
C ALA A 286 11.72 1.02 -17.25
N PRO A 287 11.35 -0.07 -17.96
CA PRO A 287 10.11 -0.09 -18.72
C PRO A 287 8.89 0.03 -17.79
N GLY A 288 7.91 0.82 -18.20
CA GLY A 288 6.59 0.87 -17.62
C GLY A 288 5.56 0.16 -18.53
N ARG A 289 4.26 0.47 -18.31
CA ARG A 289 3.20 -0.02 -19.20
C ARG A 289 3.44 0.46 -20.63
N GLY A 290 3.46 -0.46 -21.57
CA GLY A 290 3.75 -0.16 -22.99
C GLY A 290 2.52 0.14 -23.84
N SER A 291 1.32 -0.32 -23.44
CA SER A 291 0.03 -0.11 -24.12
C SER A 291 -1.13 -0.14 -23.12
N ASP A 292 -2.27 0.39 -23.54
CA ASP A 292 -3.53 0.30 -22.78
C ASP A 292 -4.22 -1.04 -22.98
#